data_1fd0748f00a1a8b14c3cd9301c89645f
#
_entry.id   1fd0748f00a1a8b14c3cd9301c89645f
#
_cell.length_a   1.000
_cell.length_b   1.000
_cell.length_c   1.000
_cell.angle_alpha   90.00
_cell.angle_beta   90.00
_cell.angle_gamma   90.00
#
_symmetry.space_group_name_H-M   'P 1'
#
loop_
_entity.id
_entity.type
_entity.pdbx_description
1 polymer ?
#
loop_
_entity_poly.entity_id
_entity_poly.type
_entity_poly.pdbx_seq_one_letter_code
_entity_poly.pdbx_strand_id
1 'polypeptide(L)'
;MKINSNLQDKAIAAELSARFKQYRIAASMTRTELAEKSMVSVGTIARFENGSDIGLLNLIKLLKALDLEEKLDLLIPDPQERPSNYVDNNAPKQRARKRKKTDNDWKWGDEE
;
A
#
# COMPACT_ATOMS: atom_id res chain seq x y z
N MET A 1 -7.06 6.64 15.43
CA MET A 1 -5.81 7.44 15.33
C MET A 1 -5.63 7.91 13.90
N LYS A 2 -5.13 9.10 13.75
CA LYS A 2 -4.94 9.63 12.42
C LYS A 2 -3.54 9.32 11.91
N ILE A 3 -3.48 8.84 10.69
CA ILE A 3 -2.19 8.51 10.09
C ILE A 3 -1.59 9.76 9.46
N ASN A 4 -0.35 10.04 9.84
CA ASN A 4 0.35 11.19 9.27
C ASN A 4 1.85 10.92 9.26
N SER A 5 2.61 11.90 8.81
CA SER A 5 4.03 11.72 8.61
C SER A 5 4.82 11.62 9.91
N ASN A 6 4.20 11.92 11.04
CA ASN A 6 4.88 11.82 12.32
C ASN A 6 4.89 10.42 12.89
N LEU A 7 4.15 9.50 12.30
CA LEU A 7 4.07 8.15 12.80
C LEU A 7 5.16 7.28 12.20
N GLN A 8 5.66 6.37 13.01
CA GLN A 8 6.61 5.40 12.50
C GLN A 8 5.90 4.33 11.70
N ASP A 9 6.65 3.64 10.87
CA ASP A 9 6.09 2.64 9.99
C ASP A 9 5.28 1.59 10.74
N LYS A 10 5.81 1.12 11.84
CA LYS A 10 5.11 0.10 12.62
C LYS A 10 3.80 0.62 13.18
N ALA A 11 3.77 1.88 13.58
CA ALA A 11 2.55 2.45 14.10
C ALA A 11 1.50 2.57 13.01
N ILE A 12 1.91 2.92 11.81
CA ILE A 12 1.00 2.99 10.68
C ILE A 12 0.45 1.61 10.36
N ALA A 13 1.33 0.61 10.32
CA ALA A 13 0.90 -0.74 10.03
C ALA A 13 -0.09 -1.25 11.09
N ALA A 14 0.19 -0.97 12.35
CA ALA A 14 -0.70 -1.40 13.42
C ALA A 14 -2.08 -0.73 13.31
N GLU A 15 -2.08 0.54 12.96
CA GLU A 15 -3.35 1.25 12.82
C GLU A 15 -4.15 0.71 11.65
N LEU A 16 -3.50 0.44 10.52
CA LEU A 16 -4.18 -0.12 9.37
C LEU A 16 -4.73 -1.51 9.69
N SER A 17 -3.96 -2.29 10.43
CA SER A 17 -4.39 -3.62 10.82
C SER A 17 -5.60 -3.57 11.74
N ALA A 18 -5.61 -2.62 12.65
CA ALA A 18 -6.74 -2.46 13.57
C ALA A 18 -7.98 -2.04 12.82
N ARG A 19 -7.84 -1.12 11.86
CA ARG A 19 -8.97 -0.71 11.05
C ARG A 19 -9.50 -1.86 10.21
N PHE A 20 -8.61 -2.66 9.65
CA PHE A 20 -9.03 -3.80 8.87
C PHE A 20 -9.84 -4.77 9.71
N LYS A 21 -9.38 -5.04 10.92
CA LYS A 21 -10.11 -5.95 11.80
C LYS A 21 -11.51 -5.42 12.07
N GLN A 22 -11.65 -4.12 12.25
CA GLN A 22 -12.96 -3.53 12.49
C GLN A 22 -13.87 -3.71 11.28
N TYR A 23 -13.34 -3.58 10.08
CA TYR A 23 -14.14 -3.82 8.88
C TYR A 23 -14.59 -5.26 8.80
N ARG A 24 -13.70 -6.20 9.14
CA ARG A 24 -14.07 -7.61 9.13
C ARG A 24 -15.21 -7.87 10.13
N ILE A 25 -15.07 -7.35 11.32
CA ILE A 25 -16.08 -7.55 12.35
C ILE A 25 -17.39 -6.91 11.94
N ALA A 26 -17.33 -5.71 11.38
CA ALA A 26 -18.53 -5.02 10.93
C ALA A 26 -19.23 -5.79 9.81
N ALA A 27 -18.47 -6.56 9.03
CA ALA A 27 -19.06 -7.39 7.99
C ALA A 27 -19.57 -8.71 8.55
N SER A 28 -19.51 -8.90 9.86
CA SER A 28 -19.97 -10.12 10.53
C SER A 28 -19.25 -11.36 10.03
N MET A 29 -17.96 -11.21 9.80
CA MET A 29 -17.17 -12.29 9.24
C MET A 29 -16.12 -12.77 10.24
N THR A 30 -16.06 -14.08 10.42
CA THR A 30 -14.98 -14.64 11.22
C THR A 30 -13.72 -14.71 10.37
N ARG A 31 -12.58 -14.93 11.02
CA ARG A 31 -11.34 -15.10 10.28
C ARG A 31 -11.42 -16.28 9.33
N THR A 32 -12.09 -17.35 9.76
CA THR A 32 -12.23 -18.52 8.90
C THR A 32 -13.05 -18.19 7.65
N GLU A 33 -14.15 -17.46 7.83
CA GLU A 33 -14.95 -17.06 6.69
C GLU A 33 -14.18 -16.16 5.74
N LEU A 34 -13.43 -15.24 6.31
CA LEU A 34 -12.61 -14.36 5.49
C LEU A 34 -11.54 -15.14 4.75
N ALA A 35 -10.95 -16.13 5.42
CA ALA A 35 -9.94 -16.95 4.77
C ALA A 35 -10.50 -17.68 3.55
N GLU A 36 -11.71 -18.20 3.68
CA GLU A 36 -12.33 -18.88 2.57
C GLU A 36 -12.62 -17.92 1.42
N LYS A 37 -13.09 -16.73 1.74
CA LYS A 37 -13.45 -15.78 0.71
C LYS A 37 -12.22 -15.18 0.04
N SER A 38 -11.18 -14.94 0.80
CA SER A 38 -9.99 -14.25 0.28
C SER A 38 -8.94 -15.19 -0.26
N MET A 39 -9.01 -16.46 0.10
CA MET A 39 -7.97 -17.43 -0.24
C MET A 39 -6.65 -17.11 0.47
N VAL A 40 -6.74 -16.45 1.62
CA VAL A 40 -5.60 -16.17 2.47
C VAL A 40 -5.79 -16.99 3.74
N SER A 41 -4.73 -17.62 4.23
CA SER A 41 -4.86 -18.52 5.38
C SER A 41 -5.28 -17.77 6.64
N VAL A 42 -5.96 -18.49 7.53
CA VAL A 42 -6.38 -17.92 8.80
C VAL A 42 -5.19 -17.40 9.59
N GLY A 43 -4.08 -18.14 9.55
CA GLY A 43 -2.89 -17.71 10.26
C GLY A 43 -2.34 -16.40 9.73
N THR A 44 -2.36 -16.23 8.42
CA THR A 44 -1.90 -14.98 7.82
C THR A 44 -2.82 -13.82 8.20
N ILE A 45 -4.12 -14.07 8.22
CA ILE A 45 -5.08 -13.04 8.62
C ILE A 45 -4.83 -12.64 10.07
N ALA A 46 -4.62 -13.63 10.94
CA ALA A 46 -4.37 -13.32 12.34
C ALA A 46 -3.10 -12.50 12.50
N ARG A 47 -2.05 -12.87 11.78
CA ARG A 47 -0.81 -12.11 11.87
C ARG A 47 -0.98 -10.69 11.35
N PHE A 48 -1.74 -10.52 10.27
CA PHE A 48 -1.98 -9.19 9.76
C PHE A 48 -2.74 -8.34 10.79
N GLU A 49 -3.77 -8.90 11.38
CA GLU A 49 -4.58 -8.15 12.35
C GLU A 49 -3.79 -7.83 13.61
N ASN A 50 -2.69 -8.52 13.83
CA ASN A 50 -1.79 -8.20 14.92
C ASN A 50 -0.66 -7.27 14.52
N GLY A 51 -0.70 -6.75 13.32
CA GLY A 51 0.27 -5.76 12.88
C GLY A 51 1.45 -6.29 12.10
N SER A 52 1.46 -7.57 11.79
CA SER A 52 2.58 -8.15 11.05
C SER A 52 2.45 -7.88 9.55
N ASP A 53 3.58 -7.87 8.90
CA ASP A 53 3.64 -7.71 7.46
C ASP A 53 3.25 -9.03 6.79
N ILE A 54 2.36 -8.96 5.80
CA ILE A 54 1.91 -10.17 5.12
C ILE A 54 2.13 -10.12 3.61
N GLY A 55 2.72 -9.06 3.13
CA GLY A 55 2.94 -8.92 1.70
C GLY A 55 1.79 -8.24 0.99
N LEU A 56 2.13 -7.58 -0.08
CA LEU A 56 1.17 -6.75 -0.81
C LEU A 56 0.05 -7.57 -1.44
N LEU A 57 0.39 -8.70 -2.04
CA LEU A 57 -0.64 -9.49 -2.71
C LEU A 57 -1.66 -10.03 -1.72
N ASN A 58 -1.21 -10.46 -0.56
CA ASN A 58 -2.14 -10.92 0.46
C ASN A 58 -3.03 -9.78 0.93
N LEU A 59 -2.45 -8.59 1.09
CA LEU A 59 -3.24 -7.44 1.49
C LEU A 59 -4.32 -7.14 0.46
N ILE A 60 -3.97 -7.18 -0.81
CA ILE A 60 -4.94 -6.92 -1.87
C ILE A 60 -6.07 -7.96 -1.81
N LYS A 61 -5.71 -9.22 -1.64
CA LYS A 61 -6.74 -10.27 -1.56
C LYS A 61 -7.70 -10.02 -0.40
N LEU A 62 -7.18 -9.62 0.74
CA LEU A 62 -8.02 -9.35 1.89
C LEU A 62 -8.92 -8.15 1.67
N LEU A 63 -8.39 -7.10 1.07
CA LEU A 63 -9.20 -5.92 0.82
C LEU A 63 -10.31 -6.21 -0.19
N LYS A 64 -10.03 -7.02 -1.19
CA LYS A 64 -11.07 -7.39 -2.14
C LYS A 64 -12.16 -8.22 -1.47
N ALA A 65 -11.79 -9.06 -0.53
CA ALA A 65 -12.78 -9.88 0.17
C ALA A 65 -13.73 -9.04 0.99
N LEU A 66 -13.30 -7.87 1.43
CA LEU A 66 -14.15 -6.95 2.19
C LEU A 66 -14.68 -5.80 1.34
N ASP A 67 -14.53 -5.90 0.02
CA ASP A 67 -15.02 -4.88 -0.90
C ASP A 67 -14.37 -3.52 -0.66
N LEU A 68 -13.10 -3.53 -0.28
CA LEU A 68 -12.34 -2.31 -0.05
C LEU A 68 -11.35 -2.03 -1.15
N GLU A 69 -11.40 -2.78 -2.24
CA GLU A 69 -10.38 -2.63 -3.28
C GLU A 69 -10.40 -1.25 -3.92
N GLU A 70 -11.52 -0.58 -3.92
CA GLU A 70 -11.56 0.75 -4.52
C GLU A 70 -10.74 1.75 -3.72
N LYS A 71 -10.51 1.46 -2.44
CA LYS A 71 -9.68 2.36 -1.64
C LYS A 71 -8.24 2.32 -2.06
N LEU A 72 -7.83 1.26 -2.76
CA LEU A 72 -6.47 1.18 -3.24
C LEU A 72 -6.18 2.24 -4.29
N ASP A 73 -7.20 2.69 -4.99
CA ASP A 73 -7.01 3.74 -5.97
C ASP A 73 -6.61 5.04 -5.30
N LEU A 74 -7.04 5.25 -4.06
CA LEU A 74 -6.65 6.43 -3.30
C LEU A 74 -5.31 6.26 -2.62
N LEU A 75 -4.91 5.03 -2.40
CA LEU A 75 -3.65 4.76 -1.73
C LEU A 75 -2.47 5.26 -2.55
N ILE A 76 -2.47 4.94 -3.82
CA ILE A 76 -1.46 5.44 -4.74
C ILE A 76 -2.23 5.90 -5.98
N PRO A 77 -2.65 7.15 -5.97
CA PRO A 77 -3.49 7.63 -7.08
C PRO A 77 -2.77 7.60 -8.40
N ASP A 78 -3.52 7.40 -9.45
CA ASP A 78 -2.96 7.42 -10.78
C ASP A 78 -2.45 8.83 -11.07
N PRO A 79 -1.16 8.99 -11.34
CA PRO A 79 -0.61 10.33 -11.57
C PRO A 79 -1.27 11.02 -12.74
N GLN A 80 -1.75 10.29 -13.71
CA GLN A 80 -2.34 10.90 -14.88
C GLN A 80 -3.71 11.48 -14.63
N GLU A 81 -4.36 11.09 -13.55
CA GLU A 81 -5.66 11.61 -13.22
C GLU A 81 -5.61 12.82 -12.32
N ARG A 82 -4.42 13.25 -11.96
CA ARG A 82 -4.27 14.39 -11.08
C ARG A 82 -3.93 15.61 -11.89
N PRO A 83 -4.79 16.61 -11.88
CA PRO A 83 -4.56 17.79 -12.73
C PRO A 83 -3.20 18.43 -12.52
N SER A 84 -2.72 18.46 -11.31
CA SER A 84 -1.46 19.11 -11.06
C SER A 84 -0.29 18.40 -11.71
N ASN A 85 -0.48 17.18 -12.16
CA ASN A 85 0.61 16.46 -12.77
C ASN A 85 0.74 16.72 -14.25
N TYR A 86 -0.19 17.47 -14.79
CA TYR A 86 -0.15 17.75 -16.21
C TYR A 86 0.43 19.10 -16.53
N VAL A 87 0.90 19.77 -15.54
CA VAL A 87 1.32 21.12 -15.75
C VAL A 87 2.40 21.25 -16.78
N ASP A 88 3.38 20.42 -16.71
CA ASP A 88 4.52 20.60 -17.55
C ASP A 88 4.53 19.80 -18.78
N ASN A 89 3.81 18.72 -18.77
CA ASN A 89 3.80 17.93 -19.96
C ASN A 89 2.66 16.99 -19.83
N ASN A 90 2.40 16.30 -20.90
CA ASN A 90 1.22 15.52 -20.96
C ASN A 90 1.46 14.05 -20.86
N ALA A 91 2.66 13.67 -20.59
CA ALA A 91 2.97 12.26 -20.50
C ALA A 91 3.82 12.02 -19.29
N PRO A 92 3.56 10.95 -18.57
CA PRO A 92 4.39 10.62 -17.41
C PRO A 92 5.73 10.14 -17.87
N LYS A 93 6.69 10.35 -17.03
CA LYS A 93 8.00 9.82 -17.30
C LYS A 93 7.97 8.34 -17.11
N GLN A 94 8.68 7.64 -17.96
CA GLN A 94 8.70 6.21 -17.86
C GLN A 94 9.66 5.74 -16.83
N ARG A 95 10.60 6.55 -16.43
CA ARG A 95 11.46 6.21 -15.33
C ARG A 95 12.08 7.45 -14.79
N ALA A 96 12.46 7.35 -13.54
CA ALA A 96 13.06 8.48 -12.88
C ALA A 96 14.37 8.83 -13.52
N ARG A 97 14.65 10.13 -13.59
CA ARG A 97 15.88 10.57 -14.17
C ARG A 97 16.44 11.62 -13.30
N LYS A 98 17.56 11.33 -12.71
CA LYS A 98 18.17 12.32 -11.89
C LYS A 98 18.85 13.34 -12.74
N ARG A 99 18.92 14.56 -12.20
CA ARG A 99 19.65 15.54 -12.86
C ARG A 99 21.06 15.10 -12.97
N LYS A 100 21.67 15.30 -14.13
CA LYS A 100 22.98 14.87 -14.32
C LYS A 100 23.93 15.57 -13.41
N LYS A 101 24.75 14.83 -12.72
CA LYS A 101 25.69 15.43 -11.89
C LYS A 101 26.87 15.64 -12.69
N THR A 102 27.56 16.53 -12.46
CA THR A 102 28.70 16.66 -13.22
C THR A 102 29.69 15.78 -12.78
N ASP A 103 30.06 15.31 -12.79
CA ASP A 103 30.77 14.51 -12.56
C ASP A 103 30.88 13.54 -12.15
N ASN A 104 31.11 13.35 -12.13
CA ASN A 104 31.19 12.40 -12.06
C ASN A 104 31.34 11.66 -11.37
N ASP A 105 31.31 11.80 -10.92
CA ASP A 105 31.40 11.16 -10.21
C ASP A 105 31.37 10.20 -9.87
N TRP A 106 31.50 9.96 -10.07
CA TRP A 106 31.35 9.03 -9.76
C TRP A 106 31.60 8.16 -10.04
N LYS A 107 31.87 7.82 -10.09
CA LYS A 107 32.02 7.05 -10.51
C LYS A 107 31.97 5.90 -10.20
N TRP A 108 31.79 5.39 -9.84
CA TRP A 108 31.54 4.22 -9.59
C TRP A 108 30.58 3.75 -10.28
N GLY A 109 30.57 3.49 -10.83
CA GLY A 109 29.81 3.08 -11.49
C GLY A 109 28.63 2.80 -11.29
N ASP A 110 28.24 2.68 -11.02
CA ASP A 110 27.06 2.41 -10.91
C ASP A 110 26.31 3.39 -10.83
N GLU A 111 26.71 4.21 -10.78
CA GLU A 111 26.00 5.08 -10.62
C GLU A 111 25.44 5.50 -11.54
N GLU A 112 25.38 5.52 -12.22
CA GLU A 112 24.74 5.81 -13.06
C GLU A 112 24.18 5.47 -13.41
#